data_49ec048ed05a43ba8cec2906e4145a33
#
_entry.id   49ec048ed05a43ba8cec2906e4145a33
#
_cell.length_a   1.000
_cell.length_b   1.000
_cell.length_c   1.000
_cell.angle_alpha   90.00
_cell.angle_beta   90.00
_cell.angle_gamma   90.00
#
_symmetry.space_group_name_H-M   'P 1'
#
loop_
_entity.id
_entity.type
_entity.pdbx_description
1 polymer ?
#
loop_
_entity_poly.entity_id
_entity_poly.type
_entity_poly.pdbx_seq_one_letter_code
_entity_poly.pdbx_strand_id
1 'polypeptide(L)'
;MTEVVTNALVSVWLDGYVQAWKTYDKEAIGALFSEDALYYYGPFHEPVRGRAAIVASWLEQPDQVGTYDAHYEPVLIEGNRAVTNGRSRYFEQDGKTFKAEWDNVFILRFDEQGLCKEYREWYMERPKN
;
A
#
# COMPACT_ATOMS: atom_id res chain seq x y z
N MET A 1 -1.34 7.07 -26.55
CA MET A 1 -0.20 7.66 -25.87
C MET A 1 -0.25 7.31 -24.39
N THR A 2 0.81 6.71 -23.88
CA THR A 2 0.84 6.31 -22.49
C THR A 2 1.04 7.53 -21.60
N GLU A 3 0.16 7.74 -20.63
CA GLU A 3 0.33 8.81 -19.68
C GLU A 3 1.54 8.51 -18.80
N VAL A 4 2.35 9.54 -18.57
CA VAL A 4 3.50 9.44 -17.68
C VAL A 4 3.00 9.54 -16.25
N VAL A 5 3.36 8.58 -15.42
CA VAL A 5 3.06 8.60 -14.00
C VAL A 5 3.88 9.73 -13.36
N THR A 6 3.24 10.53 -12.53
CA THR A 6 3.88 11.69 -11.88
C THR A 6 4.00 11.51 -10.39
N ASN A 7 4.86 12.32 -9.74
CA ASN A 7 4.94 12.34 -8.28
C ASN A 7 3.58 12.63 -7.66
N ALA A 8 2.83 13.56 -8.24
CA ALA A 8 1.51 13.92 -7.73
C ALA A 8 0.55 12.74 -7.76
N LEU A 9 0.53 12.00 -8.87
CA LEU A 9 -0.32 10.83 -9.01
C LEU A 9 0.04 9.76 -7.96
N VAL A 10 1.33 9.50 -7.80
CA VAL A 10 1.79 8.48 -6.84
C VAL A 10 1.48 8.91 -5.41
N SER A 11 1.69 10.20 -5.07
CA SER A 11 1.37 10.71 -3.74
C SER A 11 -0.11 10.58 -3.43
N VAL A 12 -0.97 10.91 -4.39
CA VAL A 12 -2.43 10.75 -4.22
C VAL A 12 -2.79 9.27 -4.05
N TRP A 13 -2.17 8.40 -4.83
CA TRP A 13 -2.40 6.95 -4.71
C TRP A 13 -2.00 6.44 -3.32
N LEU A 14 -0.83 6.87 -2.83
CA LEU A 14 -0.33 6.46 -1.51
C LEU A 14 -1.26 6.96 -0.39
N ASP A 15 -1.74 8.19 -0.49
CA ASP A 15 -2.71 8.72 0.48
C ASP A 15 -4.01 7.93 0.43
N GLY A 16 -4.46 7.58 -0.76
CA GLY A 16 -5.64 6.72 -0.95
C GLY A 16 -5.45 5.33 -0.35
N TYR A 17 -4.25 4.78 -0.51
CA TYR A 17 -3.88 3.49 0.08
C TYR A 17 -4.01 3.53 1.61
N VAL A 18 -3.44 4.56 2.24
CA VAL A 18 -3.50 4.71 3.70
C VAL A 18 -4.94 4.91 4.16
N GLN A 19 -5.72 5.74 3.46
CA GLN A 19 -7.11 5.97 3.81
C GLN A 19 -7.96 4.71 3.66
N ALA A 20 -7.76 3.95 2.58
CA ALA A 20 -8.45 2.68 2.38
C ALA A 20 -8.11 1.69 3.50
N TRP A 21 -6.85 1.68 3.93
CA TRP A 21 -6.41 0.85 5.04
C TRP A 21 -7.09 1.28 6.36
N LYS A 22 -7.20 2.59 6.59
CA LYS A 22 -7.82 3.11 7.82
C LYS A 22 -9.32 2.80 7.91
N THR A 23 -10.00 2.72 6.78
CA THR A 23 -11.45 2.50 6.75
C THR A 23 -11.85 1.07 6.45
N TYR A 24 -10.98 0.29 5.78
CA TYR A 24 -11.31 -1.03 5.22
C TYR A 24 -12.57 -1.00 4.36
N ASP A 25 -12.84 0.14 3.69
CA ASP A 25 -13.95 0.28 2.76
C ASP A 25 -13.62 -0.49 1.48
N LYS A 26 -14.46 -1.46 1.13
CA LYS A 26 -14.27 -2.31 -0.04
C LYS A 26 -14.07 -1.52 -1.31
N GLU A 27 -14.89 -0.49 -1.52
CA GLU A 27 -14.83 0.31 -2.74
C GLU A 27 -13.54 1.12 -2.80
N ALA A 28 -13.12 1.68 -1.67
CA ALA A 28 -11.89 2.45 -1.59
C ALA A 28 -10.67 1.56 -1.88
N ILE A 29 -10.65 0.35 -1.32
CA ILE A 29 -9.56 -0.61 -1.58
C ILE A 29 -9.55 -0.97 -3.06
N GLY A 30 -10.70 -1.35 -3.60
CA GLY A 30 -10.81 -1.77 -5.00
C GLY A 30 -10.43 -0.68 -5.98
N ALA A 31 -10.71 0.58 -5.64
CA ALA A 31 -10.42 1.71 -6.51
C ALA A 31 -8.92 1.97 -6.70
N LEU A 32 -8.06 1.34 -5.89
CA LEU A 32 -6.61 1.49 -5.99
C LEU A 32 -6.00 0.61 -7.08
N PHE A 33 -6.68 -0.48 -7.44
CA PHE A 33 -6.07 -1.55 -8.25
C PHE A 33 -6.82 -1.78 -9.55
N SER A 34 -6.06 -2.20 -10.58
CA SER A 34 -6.67 -2.64 -11.83
C SER A 34 -7.36 -4.00 -11.63
N GLU A 35 -8.26 -4.36 -12.53
CA GLU A 35 -9.02 -5.59 -12.41
C GLU A 35 -8.15 -6.84 -12.34
N ASP A 36 -7.03 -6.84 -13.06
CA ASP A 36 -6.09 -7.97 -13.14
C ASP A 36 -4.82 -7.74 -12.34
N ALA A 37 -4.84 -6.86 -11.34
CA ALA A 37 -3.66 -6.49 -10.57
C ALA A 37 -3.03 -7.69 -9.85
N LEU A 38 -1.74 -7.58 -9.60
CA LEU A 38 -0.98 -8.54 -8.81
C LEU A 38 -0.49 -7.85 -7.54
N TYR A 39 -0.71 -8.49 -6.40
CA TYR A 39 -0.35 -7.92 -5.10
C TYR A 39 0.56 -8.88 -4.35
N TYR A 40 1.81 -8.47 -4.15
CA TYR A 40 2.80 -9.26 -3.43
C TYR A 40 2.97 -8.69 -2.02
N TYR A 41 2.58 -9.46 -1.01
CA TYR A 41 2.76 -9.08 0.39
C TYR A 41 4.23 -9.07 0.83
N GLY A 42 5.08 -9.75 0.09
CA GLY A 42 6.52 -9.78 0.33
C GLY A 42 7.22 -10.47 -0.83
N PRO A 43 8.57 -10.37 -0.88
CA PRO A 43 9.32 -10.88 -2.04
C PRO A 43 9.26 -12.39 -2.23
N PHE A 44 8.94 -13.13 -1.18
CA PHE A 44 8.89 -14.59 -1.24
C PHE A 44 7.46 -15.16 -1.27
N HIS A 45 6.45 -14.27 -1.32
CA HIS A 45 5.06 -14.69 -1.37
C HIS A 45 4.57 -14.81 -2.81
N GLU A 46 3.66 -15.78 -3.03
CA GLU A 46 2.91 -15.80 -4.27
C GLU A 46 1.99 -14.59 -4.32
N PRO A 47 1.76 -14.00 -5.49
CA PRO A 47 0.88 -12.83 -5.55
C PRO A 47 -0.59 -13.20 -5.35
N VAL A 48 -1.32 -12.28 -4.74
CA VAL A 48 -2.78 -12.30 -4.77
C VAL A 48 -3.17 -11.73 -6.14
N ARG A 49 -4.01 -12.45 -6.88
CA ARG A 49 -4.31 -12.14 -8.28
C ARG A 49 -5.71 -11.59 -8.44
N GLY A 50 -5.81 -10.38 -8.98
CA GLY A 50 -7.06 -9.74 -9.32
C GLY A 50 -7.62 -8.88 -8.19
N ARG A 51 -8.32 -7.82 -8.60
CA ARG A 51 -8.90 -6.83 -7.67
C ARG A 51 -9.77 -7.47 -6.59
N ALA A 52 -10.67 -8.38 -6.99
CA ALA A 52 -11.61 -8.99 -6.05
C ALA A 52 -10.88 -9.78 -4.97
N ALA A 53 -9.85 -10.55 -5.36
CA ALA A 53 -9.06 -11.31 -4.40
C ALA A 53 -8.22 -10.42 -3.50
N ILE A 54 -7.69 -9.31 -4.04
CA ILE A 54 -6.93 -8.33 -3.25
C ILE A 54 -7.82 -7.72 -2.18
N VAL A 55 -9.01 -7.27 -2.56
CA VAL A 55 -9.98 -6.71 -1.60
C VAL A 55 -10.30 -7.75 -0.52
N ALA A 56 -10.60 -8.98 -0.91
CA ALA A 56 -10.91 -10.04 0.04
C ALA A 56 -9.76 -10.31 1.00
N SER A 57 -8.51 -10.31 0.49
CA SER A 57 -7.35 -10.56 1.34
C SER A 57 -7.13 -9.45 2.38
N TRP A 58 -7.39 -8.19 2.01
CA TRP A 58 -7.31 -7.07 2.95
C TRP A 58 -8.34 -7.19 4.07
N LEU A 59 -9.53 -7.71 3.75
CA LEU A 59 -10.64 -7.79 4.70
C LEU A 59 -10.59 -9.05 5.57
N GLU A 60 -9.66 -9.97 5.27
CA GLU A 60 -9.59 -11.24 6.00
C GLU A 60 -9.15 -11.09 7.44
N GLN A 61 -8.15 -10.23 7.70
CA GLN A 61 -7.63 -10.00 9.05
C GLN A 61 -7.32 -8.51 9.23
N PRO A 62 -8.36 -7.68 9.35
CA PRO A 62 -8.16 -6.24 9.44
C PRO A 62 -7.49 -5.84 10.75
N ASP A 63 -6.62 -4.82 10.68
CA ASP A 63 -6.07 -4.19 11.88
C ASP A 63 -7.17 -3.42 12.61
N GLN A 64 -7.03 -3.30 13.91
CA GLN A 64 -8.00 -2.56 14.71
C GLN A 64 -7.93 -1.07 14.41
N VAL A 65 -9.07 -0.45 14.16
CA VAL A 65 -9.18 0.98 13.87
C VAL A 65 -8.53 1.80 15.00
N GLY A 66 -7.71 2.78 14.62
CA GLY A 66 -7.06 3.68 15.58
C GLY A 66 -5.76 3.16 16.18
N THR A 67 -5.30 1.97 15.75
CA THR A 67 -4.08 1.36 16.30
C THR A 67 -2.90 1.43 15.34
N TYR A 68 -3.03 2.15 14.23
CA TYR A 68 -1.94 2.26 13.26
C TYR A 68 -2.05 3.58 12.49
N ASP A 69 -0.91 3.99 11.95
CA ASP A 69 -0.81 5.15 11.08
C ASP A 69 0.38 4.95 10.14
N ALA A 70 0.34 5.61 9.01
CA ALA A 70 1.40 5.47 8.01
C ALA A 70 1.47 6.66 7.09
N HIS A 71 2.68 6.90 6.56
CA HIS A 71 2.90 7.90 5.54
C HIS A 71 4.01 7.41 4.60
N TYR A 72 3.76 7.50 3.30
CA TYR A 72 4.69 7.05 2.27
C TYR A 72 4.83 8.13 1.20
N GLU A 73 6.00 8.18 0.58
CA GLU A 73 6.31 9.18 -0.45
C GLU A 73 7.01 8.51 -1.64
N PRO A 74 6.82 9.05 -2.86
CA PRO A 74 7.58 8.56 -4.01
C PRO A 74 9.05 8.94 -3.87
N VAL A 75 9.93 8.02 -4.23
CA VAL A 75 11.37 8.21 -4.21
C VAL A 75 11.91 8.34 -5.63
N LEU A 76 11.41 7.51 -6.54
CA LEU A 76 11.85 7.48 -7.92
C LEU A 76 10.70 7.03 -8.80
N ILE A 77 10.55 7.71 -9.93
CA ILE A 77 9.54 7.35 -10.93
C ILE A 77 10.23 7.21 -12.28
N GLU A 78 9.93 6.11 -12.96
CA GLU A 78 10.41 5.88 -14.31
C GLU A 78 9.29 5.25 -15.14
N GLY A 79 8.80 5.96 -16.14
CA GLY A 79 7.69 5.47 -16.96
C GLY A 79 6.45 5.24 -16.12
N ASN A 80 5.94 4.02 -16.12
CA ASN A 80 4.76 3.66 -15.33
C ASN A 80 5.10 3.00 -13.99
N ARG A 81 6.35 3.05 -13.56
CA ARG A 81 6.81 2.44 -12.31
C ARG A 81 7.21 3.49 -11.30
N ALA A 82 6.96 3.19 -10.03
CA ALA A 82 7.36 4.05 -8.93
C ALA A 82 7.98 3.22 -7.81
N VAL A 83 9.03 3.75 -7.21
CA VAL A 83 9.58 3.24 -5.96
C VAL A 83 9.18 4.23 -4.89
N THR A 84 8.59 3.74 -3.81
CA THR A 84 8.12 4.58 -2.72
C THR A 84 8.69 4.09 -1.40
N ASN A 85 8.78 5.00 -0.44
CA ASN A 85 9.31 4.66 0.88
C ASN A 85 8.54 5.42 1.95
N GLY A 86 8.43 4.84 3.12
CA GLY A 86 7.78 5.47 4.24
C GLY A 86 7.77 4.59 5.46
N ARG A 87 7.02 5.03 6.45
CA ARG A 87 6.93 4.36 7.73
C ARG A 87 5.50 4.04 8.09
N SER A 88 5.30 2.87 8.68
CA SER A 88 4.04 2.51 9.31
C SER A 88 4.29 2.29 10.79
N ARG A 89 3.39 2.80 11.63
CA ARG A 89 3.49 2.72 13.08
C ARG A 89 2.27 2.02 13.63
N TYR A 90 2.50 1.17 14.60
CA TYR A 90 1.45 0.44 15.28
C TYR A 90 1.44 0.81 16.75
N PHE A 91 0.24 0.87 17.32
CA PHE A 91 0.01 1.25 18.71
C PHE A 91 -0.79 0.15 19.39
N GLU A 92 -0.74 0.13 20.73
CA GLU A 92 -1.55 -0.79 21.51
C GLU A 92 -3.03 -0.39 21.39
N GLN A 93 -3.92 -1.17 22.01
CA GLN A 93 -5.37 -0.96 21.91
C GLN A 93 -5.82 0.43 22.37
N ASP A 94 -5.02 1.12 23.18
CA ASP A 94 -5.33 2.48 23.62
C ASP A 94 -5.13 3.52 22.51
N GLY A 95 -4.54 3.13 21.37
CA GLY A 95 -4.25 4.02 20.26
C GLY A 95 -3.14 5.03 20.53
N LYS A 96 -2.42 4.91 21.63
CA LYS A 96 -1.41 5.88 22.07
C LYS A 96 -0.08 5.25 22.40
N THR A 97 -0.06 4.08 23.04
CA THR A 97 1.17 3.42 23.43
C THR A 97 1.83 2.81 22.21
N PHE A 98 3.05 3.21 21.92
CA PHE A 98 3.83 2.73 20.79
C PHE A 98 4.07 1.22 20.91
N LYS A 99 3.85 0.50 19.79
CA LYS A 99 4.06 -0.94 19.75
C LYS A 99 5.16 -1.34 18.78
N ALA A 100 5.09 -0.85 17.55
CA ALA A 100 6.07 -1.22 16.51
C ALA A 100 6.10 -0.19 15.39
N GLU A 101 7.26 -0.10 14.73
CA GLU A 101 7.41 0.74 13.56
C GLU A 101 8.12 -0.06 12.47
N TRP A 102 7.64 0.10 11.24
CA TRP A 102 8.19 -0.58 10.07
C TRP A 102 8.64 0.45 9.05
N ASP A 103 9.77 0.20 8.40
CA ASP A 103 10.15 0.93 7.20
C ASP A 103 9.68 0.12 6.01
N ASN A 104 8.94 0.77 5.11
CA ASN A 104 8.31 0.10 3.98
C ASN A 104 8.85 0.67 2.67
N VAL A 105 9.14 -0.22 1.73
CA VAL A 105 9.43 0.13 0.35
C VAL A 105 8.41 -0.57 -0.52
N PHE A 106 7.74 0.19 -1.39
CA PHE A 106 6.85 -0.39 -2.39
C PHE A 106 7.43 -0.16 -3.77
N ILE A 107 7.35 -1.18 -4.62
CA ILE A 107 7.58 -1.02 -6.06
C ILE A 107 6.24 -1.20 -6.73
N LEU A 108 5.78 -0.15 -7.40
CA LEU A 108 4.44 -0.07 -7.97
C LEU A 108 4.52 0.07 -9.49
N ARG A 109 3.59 -0.56 -10.19
CA ARG A 109 3.36 -0.32 -11.61
C ARG A 109 1.92 0.11 -11.80
N PHE A 110 1.73 1.10 -12.66
CA PHE A 110 0.41 1.68 -12.92
C PHE A 110 -0.02 1.42 -14.36
N ASP A 111 -1.34 1.32 -14.55
CA ASP A 111 -1.90 1.25 -15.90
C ASP A 111 -2.17 2.67 -16.43
N GLU A 112 -2.72 2.76 -17.63
CA GLU A 112 -2.99 4.04 -18.29
C GLU A 112 -4.06 4.86 -17.59
N GLN A 113 -4.84 4.24 -16.72
CA GLN A 113 -5.91 4.91 -15.97
C GLN A 113 -5.45 5.35 -14.58
N GLY A 114 -4.18 5.12 -14.24
CA GLY A 114 -3.66 5.49 -12.94
C GLY A 114 -3.96 4.49 -11.84
N LEU A 115 -4.41 3.29 -12.20
CA LEU A 115 -4.65 2.22 -11.25
C LEU A 115 -3.40 1.37 -11.10
N CYS A 116 -3.15 0.87 -9.89
CA CYS A 116 -2.00 0.01 -9.63
C CYS A 116 -2.27 -1.38 -10.21
N LYS A 117 -1.39 -1.83 -11.11
CA LYS A 117 -1.51 -3.15 -11.69
C LYS A 117 -0.50 -4.15 -11.13
N GLU A 118 0.50 -3.67 -10.41
CA GLU A 118 1.41 -4.55 -9.69
C GLU A 118 1.91 -3.83 -8.46
N TYR A 119 1.77 -4.47 -7.31
CA TYR A 119 2.17 -3.96 -6.01
C TYR A 119 3.14 -4.96 -5.39
N ARG A 120 4.33 -4.49 -5.04
CA ARG A 120 5.34 -5.29 -4.36
C ARG A 120 5.80 -4.56 -3.12
N GLU A 121 5.93 -5.28 -2.00
CA GLU A 121 6.29 -4.69 -0.73
C GLU A 121 7.52 -5.35 -0.12
N TRP A 122 8.40 -4.53 0.42
CA TRP A 122 9.47 -4.92 1.32
C TRP A 122 9.28 -4.13 2.61
N TYR A 123 9.47 -4.78 3.74
CA TYR A 123 9.32 -4.09 5.02
C TYR A 123 10.31 -4.63 6.03
N MET A 124 10.75 -3.73 6.92
CA MET A 124 11.70 -4.08 7.96
C MET A 124 11.28 -3.41 9.26
N GLU A 125 11.18 -4.20 10.32
CA GLU A 125 10.78 -3.68 11.62
C GLU A 125 11.95 -2.94 12.28
N ARG A 126 11.66 -1.81 12.91
CA ARG A 126 12.65 -1.10 13.73
C ARG A 126 13.09 -2.01 14.86
N PRO A 127 14.42 -2.18 15.05
CA PRO A 127 14.90 -3.01 16.16
C PRO A 127 14.42 -2.47 17.51
N LYS A 128 14.06 -3.38 18.38
CA LYS A 128 13.67 -3.04 19.76
C LYS A 128 14.89 -3.19 20.65
N ASN A 129 15.20 -2.14 21.38
CA ASN A 129 16.35 -2.13 22.29
C ASN A 129 15.88 -2.24 23.73
#